data_3c3c11bf35af838ab0a2ea2ab0f97967
#
_entry.id   3c3c11bf35af838ab0a2ea2ab0f97967
#
_cell.length_a   1.000
_cell.length_b   1.000
_cell.length_c   1.000
_cell.angle_alpha   90.00
_cell.angle_beta   90.00
_cell.angle_gamma   90.00
#
_symmetry.space_group_name_H-M   'P 1'
#
loop_
_entity.id
_entity.type
_entity.pdbx_description
1 polymer ?
#
loop_
_entity_poly.entity_id
_entity_poly.type
_entity_poly.pdbx_seq_one_letter_code
_entity_poly.pdbx_strand_id
1 'polypeptide(L)'
;MAKIEKLELRMVDLVPKVKHTDAIQSFVSQETPIVTVTDADGAEGTGYSYTIGTGGSSVMRLLADHLAPRLIGRDADMIEAIWHELEFATHATTIGAITAIALAAIDTALWDLRAKKQGLPLWKLAGGAKDRCPLYTTEGGWLHIETEALVEDALAAKAKGFRGSKVKIGKPHGSEDFARLAAVRQAVGSSYEIMTDCNQGFSVDEAIRRAERLRELDLAWIEEPLPADDINGHVRLSNATSTPIAIGESLYSIRHFREYMQKGGCSIVQVDVGRIGGITPWLKVAHAAEAFDMPVCPHFLMELHVSLVCAVPNGKYVEYIPQLDDLTTKGMEIVDGRALAPAEPGLGIAWDWEAVKARSIGEFTREMHG
;
A
#
# COMPACT_ATOMS: atom_id res chain seq x y z
N MET A 1 4.04 32.06 -3.86
CA MET A 1 4.08 31.09 -2.74
C MET A 1 2.68 30.52 -2.59
N ALA A 2 2.54 29.21 -2.74
CA ALA A 2 1.25 28.51 -2.62
C ALA A 2 0.90 28.28 -1.14
N LYS A 3 0.52 29.36 -0.44
CA LYS A 3 0.16 29.26 0.99
C LYS A 3 -1.10 28.44 1.17
N ILE A 4 -1.05 27.48 2.09
CA ILE A 4 -2.19 26.68 2.48
C ILE A 4 -3.17 27.56 3.29
N GLU A 5 -4.39 27.71 2.80
CA GLU A 5 -5.43 28.49 3.46
C GLU A 5 -6.48 27.66 4.15
N LYS A 6 -6.74 26.44 3.64
CA LYS A 6 -7.79 25.57 4.16
C LYS A 6 -7.38 24.10 4.14
N LEU A 7 -7.80 23.36 5.16
CA LEU A 7 -7.82 21.90 5.19
C LEU A 7 -9.22 21.40 5.51
N GLU A 8 -9.67 20.44 4.73
CA GLU A 8 -10.87 19.65 5.01
C GLU A 8 -10.47 18.20 5.24
N LEU A 9 -10.99 17.62 6.30
CA LEU A 9 -10.75 16.24 6.70
C LEU A 9 -12.08 15.50 6.70
N ARG A 10 -12.13 14.34 6.09
CA ARG A 10 -13.29 13.44 6.11
C ARG A 10 -12.85 12.04 6.47
N MET A 11 -13.63 11.35 7.26
CA MET A 11 -13.48 9.93 7.50
C MET A 11 -14.61 9.19 6.82
N VAL A 12 -14.27 8.25 5.96
CA VAL A 12 -15.22 7.34 5.31
C VAL A 12 -14.95 5.93 5.82
N ASP A 13 -15.98 5.15 6.11
CA ASP A 13 -15.85 3.73 6.38
C ASP A 13 -16.29 2.92 5.15
N LEU A 14 -15.38 2.14 4.60
CA LEU A 14 -15.60 1.25 3.47
C LEU A 14 -15.80 -0.17 3.97
N VAL A 15 -16.90 -0.77 3.56
CA VAL A 15 -17.16 -2.19 3.80
C VAL A 15 -16.54 -2.97 2.62
N PRO A 16 -15.51 -3.81 2.84
CA PRO A 16 -14.94 -4.62 1.77
C PRO A 16 -15.99 -5.51 1.10
N LYS A 17 -16.00 -5.57 -0.23
CA LYS A 17 -16.93 -6.42 -1.01
C LYS A 17 -16.71 -7.90 -0.74
N VAL A 18 -15.48 -8.30 -0.48
CA VAL A 18 -15.08 -9.65 -0.09
C VAL A 18 -14.63 -9.60 1.38
N LYS A 19 -15.03 -10.58 2.18
CA LYS A 19 -14.53 -10.69 3.55
C LYS A 19 -13.04 -10.97 3.53
N HIS A 20 -12.25 -10.10 4.13
CA HIS A 20 -10.82 -10.27 4.24
C HIS A 20 -10.48 -11.12 5.46
N THR A 21 -9.92 -12.30 5.25
CA THR A 21 -9.47 -13.22 6.33
C THR A 21 -8.07 -13.70 6.00
N ASP A 22 -7.15 -13.40 6.89
CA ASP A 22 -5.75 -13.83 6.85
C ASP A 22 -5.39 -14.74 8.02
N ALA A 23 -4.10 -14.95 8.28
CA ALA A 23 -3.62 -15.84 9.33
C ALA A 23 -3.83 -15.33 10.76
N ILE A 24 -4.02 -14.02 10.94
CA ILE A 24 -4.08 -13.37 12.28
C ILE A 24 -5.40 -12.66 12.56
N GLN A 25 -6.17 -12.30 11.53
CA GLN A 25 -7.38 -11.49 11.70
C GLN A 25 -8.43 -11.71 10.60
N SER A 26 -9.60 -11.13 10.85
CA SER A 26 -10.66 -10.99 9.86
C SER A 26 -11.30 -9.61 10.06
N PHE A 27 -11.40 -8.81 9.00
CA PHE A 27 -11.98 -7.47 9.08
C PHE A 27 -13.03 -7.21 8.01
N VAL A 28 -13.96 -6.34 8.33
CA VAL A 28 -15.13 -5.98 7.51
C VAL A 28 -15.34 -4.47 7.40
N SER A 29 -14.37 -3.69 7.87
CA SER A 29 -14.40 -2.23 7.93
C SER A 29 -13.04 -1.69 7.54
N GLN A 30 -13.03 -0.62 6.76
CA GLN A 30 -11.82 0.09 6.36
C GLN A 30 -12.07 1.60 6.50
N GLU A 31 -11.60 2.16 7.59
CA GLU A 31 -11.68 3.60 7.82
C GLU A 31 -10.66 4.32 6.94
N THR A 32 -11.13 5.23 6.11
CA THR A 32 -10.33 5.95 5.11
C THR A 32 -10.37 7.45 5.38
N PRO A 33 -9.33 8.01 6.04
CA PRO A 33 -9.20 9.46 6.18
C PRO A 33 -8.82 10.09 4.84
N ILE A 34 -9.62 11.05 4.40
CA ILE A 34 -9.42 11.86 3.21
C ILE A 34 -9.09 13.29 3.63
N VAL A 35 -8.02 13.84 3.08
CA VAL A 35 -7.55 15.21 3.33
C VAL A 35 -7.60 15.99 2.04
N THR A 36 -8.29 17.13 2.04
CA THR A 36 -8.23 18.12 0.96
C THR A 36 -7.51 19.38 1.47
N VAL A 37 -6.47 19.78 0.75
CA VAL A 37 -5.69 21.00 1.00
C VAL A 37 -6.04 21.99 -0.09
N THR A 38 -6.44 23.23 0.30
CA THR A 38 -6.69 24.34 -0.62
C THR A 38 -5.64 25.42 -0.39
N ASP A 39 -5.00 25.89 -1.47
CA ASP A 39 -4.04 26.99 -1.40
C ASP A 39 -4.68 28.36 -1.66
N ALA A 40 -3.90 29.44 -1.48
CA ALA A 40 -4.32 30.83 -1.67
C ALA A 40 -4.76 31.17 -3.11
N ASP A 41 -4.44 30.34 -4.09
CA ASP A 41 -4.91 30.50 -5.48
C ASP A 41 -6.24 29.75 -5.71
N GLY A 42 -6.76 29.07 -4.69
CA GLY A 42 -7.96 28.24 -4.76
C GLY A 42 -7.73 26.87 -5.40
N ALA A 43 -6.48 26.47 -5.62
CA ALA A 43 -6.16 25.15 -6.11
C ALA A 43 -6.27 24.09 -5.00
N GLU A 44 -6.77 22.91 -5.36
CA GLU A 44 -7.04 21.83 -4.40
C GLU A 44 -6.25 20.56 -4.71
N GLY A 45 -5.69 19.97 -3.66
CA GLY A 45 -5.11 18.64 -3.68
C GLY A 45 -5.79 17.74 -2.67
N THR A 46 -6.12 16.51 -3.08
CA THR A 46 -6.80 15.52 -2.24
C THR A 46 -5.95 14.28 -2.11
N GLY A 47 -5.67 13.92 -0.86
CA GLY A 47 -4.95 12.71 -0.49
C GLY A 47 -5.72 11.86 0.50
N TYR A 48 -5.26 10.64 0.73
CA TYR A 48 -5.90 9.72 1.66
C TYR A 48 -4.91 8.70 2.21
N SER A 49 -5.36 8.02 3.24
CA SER A 49 -4.74 6.82 3.80
C SER A 49 -5.82 5.88 4.32
N TYR A 50 -5.47 4.87 5.11
CA TYR A 50 -6.48 3.92 5.60
C TYR A 50 -6.07 3.28 6.92
N THR A 51 -7.08 2.76 7.64
CA THR A 51 -6.92 1.74 8.68
C THR A 51 -7.78 0.52 8.32
N ILE A 52 -7.55 -0.59 8.99
CA ILE A 52 -8.33 -1.82 8.80
C ILE A 52 -9.21 -2.11 10.03
N GLY A 53 -10.23 -1.26 10.22
CA GLY A 53 -11.23 -1.41 11.28
C GLY A 53 -10.79 -1.02 12.67
N THR A 54 -9.60 -0.40 12.85
CA THR A 54 -9.10 0.01 14.15
C THR A 54 -8.21 1.25 14.04
N GLY A 55 -8.47 2.27 14.85
CA GLY A 55 -7.59 3.42 15.03
C GLY A 55 -7.92 4.63 14.17
N GLY A 56 -8.90 4.58 13.27
CA GLY A 56 -9.27 5.70 12.41
C GLY A 56 -9.63 6.95 13.19
N SER A 57 -10.37 6.83 14.29
CA SER A 57 -10.68 7.98 15.16
C SER A 57 -9.44 8.62 15.77
N SER A 58 -8.41 7.84 16.11
CA SER A 58 -7.11 8.37 16.58
C SER A 58 -6.36 9.09 15.46
N VAL A 59 -6.37 8.55 14.25
CA VAL A 59 -5.80 9.19 13.06
C VAL A 59 -6.48 10.54 12.79
N MET A 60 -7.81 10.58 12.80
CA MET A 60 -8.58 11.82 12.60
C MET A 60 -8.30 12.87 13.68
N ARG A 61 -8.19 12.45 14.94
CA ARG A 61 -7.86 13.40 16.03
C ARG A 61 -6.44 13.92 15.91
N LEU A 62 -5.47 13.08 15.57
CA LEU A 62 -4.11 13.54 15.30
C LEU A 62 -4.07 14.55 14.14
N LEU A 63 -4.76 14.26 13.05
CA LEU A 63 -4.89 15.17 11.91
C LEU A 63 -5.52 16.51 12.34
N ALA A 64 -6.69 16.49 12.96
CA ALA A 64 -7.49 17.67 13.26
C ALA A 64 -6.84 18.56 14.34
N ASP A 65 -6.39 17.96 15.44
CA ASP A 65 -6.01 18.70 16.64
C ASP A 65 -4.52 19.13 16.60
N HIS A 66 -3.66 18.38 15.89
CA HIS A 66 -2.22 18.57 15.97
C HIS A 66 -1.53 18.87 14.64
N LEU A 67 -1.94 18.23 13.53
CA LEU A 67 -1.24 18.38 12.25
C LEU A 67 -1.84 19.49 11.39
N ALA A 68 -3.17 19.55 11.20
CA ALA A 68 -3.83 20.56 10.40
C ALA A 68 -3.50 22.01 10.83
N PRO A 69 -3.45 22.35 12.14
CA PRO A 69 -3.07 23.70 12.58
C PRO A 69 -1.66 24.13 12.15
N ARG A 70 -0.75 23.19 11.94
CA ARG A 70 0.65 23.44 11.55
C ARG A 70 0.82 23.69 10.05
N LEU A 71 -0.17 23.29 9.25
CA LEU A 71 -0.12 23.43 7.79
C LEU A 71 -0.61 24.81 7.33
N ILE A 72 -1.55 25.43 8.04
CA ILE A 72 -2.11 26.74 7.66
C ILE A 72 -1.01 27.79 7.55
N GLY A 73 -0.98 28.50 6.42
CA GLY A 73 0.00 29.54 6.09
C GLY A 73 1.34 29.01 5.59
N ARG A 74 1.57 27.67 5.58
CA ARG A 74 2.78 27.08 5.01
C ARG A 74 2.74 27.12 3.48
N ASP A 75 3.92 27.11 2.88
CA ASP A 75 4.06 27.00 1.43
C ASP A 75 3.88 25.52 1.02
N ALA A 76 2.79 25.22 0.29
CA ALA A 76 2.45 23.86 -0.13
C ALA A 76 3.49 23.22 -1.05
N ASP A 77 4.35 24.01 -1.70
CA ASP A 77 5.43 23.52 -2.54
C ASP A 77 6.64 22.98 -1.75
N MET A 78 6.71 23.26 -0.44
CA MET A 78 7.78 22.80 0.44
C MET A 78 7.47 21.43 1.07
N ILE A 79 7.07 20.43 0.28
CA ILE A 79 6.55 19.14 0.74
C ILE A 79 7.54 18.44 1.68
N GLU A 80 8.82 18.34 1.31
CA GLU A 80 9.86 17.72 2.14
C GLU A 80 10.01 18.41 3.49
N ALA A 81 10.00 19.74 3.51
CA ALA A 81 10.13 20.51 4.74
C ALA A 81 8.90 20.34 5.64
N ILE A 82 7.70 20.35 5.05
CA ILE A 82 6.45 20.09 5.77
C ILE A 82 6.47 18.68 6.36
N TRP A 83 6.77 17.68 5.56
CA TRP A 83 6.80 16.29 6.01
C TRP A 83 7.76 16.10 7.19
N HIS A 84 8.98 16.64 7.08
CA HIS A 84 9.99 16.57 8.13
C HIS A 84 9.56 17.30 9.42
N GLU A 85 8.96 18.48 9.29
CA GLU A 85 8.44 19.22 10.45
C GLU A 85 7.32 18.45 11.16
N LEU A 86 6.39 17.87 10.40
CA LEU A 86 5.28 17.10 10.98
C LEU A 86 5.77 15.80 11.63
N GLU A 87 6.72 15.09 11.01
CA GLU A 87 7.38 13.92 11.61
C GLU A 87 8.03 14.30 12.95
N PHE A 88 8.77 15.41 12.98
CA PHE A 88 9.43 15.88 14.19
C PHE A 88 8.44 16.37 15.27
N ALA A 89 7.38 17.06 14.85
CA ALA A 89 6.33 17.52 15.77
C ALA A 89 5.58 16.36 16.46
N THR A 90 5.58 15.19 15.85
CA THR A 90 4.96 13.96 16.36
C THR A 90 5.96 12.98 16.97
N HIS A 91 7.19 13.40 17.27
CA HIS A 91 8.28 12.53 17.73
C HIS A 91 7.93 11.68 18.96
N ALA A 92 7.02 12.15 19.82
CA ALA A 92 6.57 11.39 20.99
C ALA A 92 5.68 10.19 20.65
N THR A 93 5.11 10.14 19.44
CA THR A 93 4.24 9.07 18.94
C THR A 93 4.81 8.41 17.67
N THR A 94 5.91 8.90 17.16
CA THR A 94 6.68 8.31 16.06
C THR A 94 7.66 7.29 16.67
N ILE A 95 7.90 6.13 16.15
CA ILE A 95 7.41 5.54 14.89
C ILE A 95 6.20 4.69 15.24
N GLY A 96 5.07 4.93 14.57
CA GLY A 96 3.87 4.16 14.85
C GLY A 96 2.82 4.34 13.76
N ALA A 97 1.96 3.35 13.61
CA ALA A 97 0.95 3.30 12.55
C ALA A 97 0.06 4.56 12.52
N ILE A 98 -0.49 4.97 13.68
CA ILE A 98 -1.39 6.15 13.75
C ILE A 98 -0.72 7.40 13.17
N THR A 99 0.53 7.66 13.57
CA THR A 99 1.26 8.83 13.08
C THR A 99 1.58 8.74 11.60
N ALA A 100 2.10 7.62 11.13
CA ALA A 100 2.45 7.42 9.72
C ALA A 100 1.22 7.51 8.81
N ILE A 101 0.09 6.91 9.19
CA ILE A 101 -1.17 6.97 8.45
C ILE A 101 -1.70 8.42 8.36
N ALA A 102 -1.60 9.19 9.45
CA ALA A 102 -2.00 10.60 9.44
C ALA A 102 -1.09 11.44 8.53
N LEU A 103 0.23 11.24 8.60
CA LEU A 103 1.19 11.92 7.71
C LEU A 103 0.94 11.59 6.24
N ALA A 104 0.62 10.34 5.93
CA ALA A 104 0.38 9.88 4.56
C ALA A 104 -0.80 10.60 3.90
N ALA A 105 -1.89 10.80 4.61
CA ALA A 105 -3.05 11.51 4.07
C ALA A 105 -2.73 12.96 3.70
N ILE A 106 -1.91 13.65 4.50
CA ILE A 106 -1.43 15.02 4.21
C ILE A 106 -0.44 15.03 3.05
N ASP A 107 0.57 14.17 3.10
CA ASP A 107 1.64 14.14 2.10
C ASP A 107 1.10 13.83 0.71
N THR A 108 0.20 12.86 0.60
CA THR A 108 -0.47 12.53 -0.67
C THR A 108 -1.31 13.69 -1.21
N ALA A 109 -1.98 14.47 -0.34
CA ALA A 109 -2.71 15.67 -0.74
C ALA A 109 -1.80 16.77 -1.28
N LEU A 110 -0.65 16.98 -0.65
CA LEU A 110 0.33 17.97 -1.11
C LEU A 110 0.95 17.59 -2.46
N TRP A 111 1.23 16.31 -2.67
CA TRP A 111 1.70 15.82 -3.96
C TRP A 111 0.64 15.94 -5.06
N ASP A 112 -0.64 15.69 -4.74
CA ASP A 112 -1.76 15.89 -5.67
C ASP A 112 -1.88 17.35 -6.07
N LEU A 113 -1.86 18.28 -5.10
CA LEU A 113 -1.90 19.71 -5.33
C LEU A 113 -0.77 20.17 -6.26
N ARG A 114 0.46 19.80 -5.93
CA ARG A 114 1.64 20.12 -6.76
C ARG A 114 1.51 19.60 -8.18
N ALA A 115 1.12 18.34 -8.34
CA ALA A 115 1.00 17.71 -9.65
C ALA A 115 -0.10 18.36 -10.49
N LYS A 116 -1.24 18.69 -9.91
CA LYS A 116 -2.33 19.44 -10.55
C LYS A 116 -1.89 20.85 -10.97
N LYS A 117 -1.21 21.59 -10.11
CA LYS A 117 -0.70 22.95 -10.43
C LYS A 117 0.33 22.93 -11.56
N GLN A 118 1.11 21.85 -11.69
CA GLN A 118 2.07 21.67 -12.78
C GLN A 118 1.45 21.07 -14.05
N GLY A 119 0.18 20.70 -14.02
CA GLY A 119 -0.49 20.04 -15.16
C GLY A 119 0.08 18.67 -15.51
N LEU A 120 0.70 17.97 -14.53
CA LEU A 120 1.35 16.68 -14.72
C LEU A 120 0.67 15.59 -13.89
N PRO A 121 0.55 14.36 -14.41
CA PRO A 121 0.20 13.21 -13.58
C PRO A 121 1.36 12.90 -12.61
N LEU A 122 0.99 12.37 -11.42
CA LEU A 122 1.95 12.08 -10.35
C LEU A 122 3.15 11.25 -10.83
N TRP A 123 2.90 10.19 -11.61
CA TRP A 123 3.99 9.31 -12.03
C TRP A 123 5.06 9.99 -12.88
N LYS A 124 4.68 10.99 -13.70
CA LYS A 124 5.64 11.81 -14.46
C LYS A 124 6.39 12.78 -13.57
N LEU A 125 5.68 13.42 -12.65
CA LEU A 125 6.29 14.36 -11.70
C LEU A 125 7.30 13.65 -10.79
N ALA A 126 7.00 12.41 -10.38
CA ALA A 126 7.81 11.63 -9.43
C ALA A 126 8.95 10.81 -10.08
N GLY A 127 9.11 10.86 -11.42
CA GLY A 127 10.24 10.19 -12.08
C GLY A 127 9.99 9.70 -13.50
N GLY A 128 8.79 9.16 -13.83
CA GLY A 128 8.38 8.83 -15.18
C GLY A 128 9.12 7.65 -15.82
N ALA A 129 9.32 6.55 -15.11
CA ALA A 129 10.08 5.40 -15.60
C ALA A 129 9.33 4.56 -16.65
N LYS A 130 8.00 4.44 -16.54
CA LYS A 130 7.15 3.65 -17.46
C LYS A 130 5.70 4.12 -17.39
N ASP A 131 4.89 3.77 -18.38
CA ASP A 131 3.49 4.19 -18.51
C ASP A 131 2.48 3.13 -18.07
N ARG A 132 2.93 1.94 -17.71
CA ARG A 132 2.09 0.81 -17.24
C ARG A 132 2.89 -0.18 -16.42
N CYS A 133 2.19 -0.96 -15.59
CA CYS A 133 2.81 -2.01 -14.79
C CYS A 133 1.94 -3.27 -14.75
N PRO A 134 2.55 -4.47 -14.64
CA PRO A 134 1.80 -5.70 -14.47
C PRO A 134 1.06 -5.74 -13.13
N LEU A 135 -0.04 -6.51 -13.09
CA LEU A 135 -0.86 -6.73 -11.91
C LEU A 135 -0.73 -8.17 -11.42
N TYR A 136 -0.84 -8.34 -10.10
CA TYR A 136 -1.29 -9.57 -9.47
C TYR A 136 -2.53 -9.30 -8.63
N THR A 137 -3.35 -10.32 -8.34
CA THR A 137 -4.56 -10.16 -7.52
C THR A 137 -4.45 -10.90 -6.19
N THR A 138 -5.13 -10.39 -5.16
CA THR A 138 -5.32 -11.04 -3.86
C THR A 138 -6.80 -11.38 -3.61
N GLU A 139 -7.72 -10.88 -4.44
CA GLU A 139 -9.17 -10.94 -4.21
C GLU A 139 -9.72 -12.36 -3.97
N GLY A 140 -9.26 -13.36 -4.73
CA GLY A 140 -9.63 -14.77 -4.53
C GLY A 140 -8.72 -15.54 -3.58
N GLY A 141 -7.67 -14.90 -3.04
CA GLY A 141 -6.60 -15.58 -2.29
C GLY A 141 -6.78 -15.69 -0.77
N TRP A 142 -7.91 -15.25 -0.22
CA TRP A 142 -8.10 -15.20 1.23
C TRP A 142 -8.10 -16.57 1.90
N LEU A 143 -7.68 -16.63 3.18
CA LEU A 143 -7.41 -17.88 3.88
C LEU A 143 -8.66 -18.78 4.04
N HIS A 144 -9.86 -18.19 4.12
CA HIS A 144 -11.13 -18.93 4.27
C HIS A 144 -11.68 -19.47 2.94
N ILE A 145 -11.13 -19.05 1.79
CA ILE A 145 -11.59 -19.48 0.47
C ILE A 145 -11.23 -20.96 0.25
N GLU A 146 -12.22 -21.74 -0.20
CA GLU A 146 -12.03 -23.15 -0.52
C GLU A 146 -11.15 -23.35 -1.76
N THR A 147 -10.49 -24.52 -1.84
CA THR A 147 -9.46 -24.75 -2.86
C THR A 147 -9.99 -24.65 -4.29
N GLU A 148 -11.20 -25.11 -4.54
CA GLU A 148 -11.84 -25.07 -5.87
C GLU A 148 -12.07 -23.62 -6.32
N ALA A 149 -12.63 -22.77 -5.44
CA ALA A 149 -12.85 -21.35 -5.73
C ALA A 149 -11.54 -20.58 -5.88
N LEU A 150 -10.52 -20.93 -5.10
CA LEU A 150 -9.17 -20.36 -5.21
C LEU A 150 -8.56 -20.66 -6.60
N VAL A 151 -8.72 -21.89 -7.11
CA VAL A 151 -8.27 -22.30 -8.44
C VAL A 151 -9.04 -21.56 -9.54
N GLU A 152 -10.37 -21.47 -9.42
CA GLU A 152 -11.23 -20.75 -10.37
C GLU A 152 -10.83 -19.27 -10.48
N ASP A 153 -10.61 -18.60 -9.35
CA ASP A 153 -10.17 -17.19 -9.33
C ASP A 153 -8.81 -17.00 -9.99
N ALA A 154 -7.84 -17.87 -9.67
CA ALA A 154 -6.51 -17.80 -10.28
C ALA A 154 -6.56 -18.01 -11.82
N LEU A 155 -7.40 -18.91 -12.30
CA LEU A 155 -7.62 -19.12 -13.74
C LEU A 155 -8.30 -17.91 -14.38
N ALA A 156 -9.30 -17.32 -13.72
CA ALA A 156 -9.99 -16.11 -14.20
C ALA A 156 -9.03 -14.91 -14.26
N ALA A 157 -8.18 -14.73 -13.25
CA ALA A 157 -7.15 -13.68 -13.24
C ALA A 157 -6.13 -13.89 -14.37
N LYS A 158 -5.67 -15.12 -14.58
CA LYS A 158 -4.77 -15.48 -15.69
C LYS A 158 -5.41 -15.19 -17.04
N ALA A 159 -6.70 -15.50 -17.23
CA ALA A 159 -7.42 -15.23 -18.45
C ALA A 159 -7.58 -13.72 -18.75
N LYS A 160 -7.62 -12.87 -17.70
CA LYS A 160 -7.58 -11.41 -17.80
C LYS A 160 -6.17 -10.85 -18.07
N GLY A 161 -5.15 -11.71 -18.17
CA GLY A 161 -3.76 -11.31 -18.41
C GLY A 161 -2.98 -10.91 -17.16
N PHE A 162 -3.53 -11.08 -15.96
CA PHE A 162 -2.80 -10.83 -14.72
C PHE A 162 -1.58 -11.73 -14.63
N ARG A 163 -0.50 -11.21 -14.07
CA ARG A 163 0.77 -11.90 -14.00
C ARG A 163 0.81 -12.98 -12.93
N GLY A 164 0.03 -12.82 -11.86
CA GLY A 164 0.00 -13.73 -10.73
C GLY A 164 -1.20 -13.55 -9.82
N SER A 165 -1.27 -14.44 -8.82
CA SER A 165 -2.22 -14.37 -7.70
C SER A 165 -1.50 -14.55 -6.38
N LYS A 166 -1.86 -13.76 -5.38
CA LYS A 166 -1.38 -13.89 -4.00
C LYS A 166 -2.39 -14.69 -3.19
N VAL A 167 -1.90 -15.72 -2.50
CA VAL A 167 -2.69 -16.65 -1.70
C VAL A 167 -2.28 -16.54 -0.24
N LYS A 168 -3.24 -16.26 0.63
CA LYS A 168 -3.03 -16.28 2.08
C LYS A 168 -2.78 -17.71 2.55
N ILE A 169 -1.72 -17.89 3.34
CA ILE A 169 -1.36 -19.16 4.00
C ILE A 169 -1.31 -18.95 5.52
N GLY A 170 -1.36 -20.05 6.26
CA GLY A 170 -1.42 -20.03 7.73
C GLY A 170 -2.48 -20.98 8.29
N LYS A 171 -2.89 -21.98 7.50
CA LYS A 171 -3.71 -23.08 8.01
C LYS A 171 -2.97 -23.80 9.14
N PRO A 172 -3.68 -24.46 10.07
CA PRO A 172 -3.06 -25.15 11.21
C PRO A 172 -1.95 -26.12 10.80
N HIS A 173 -2.13 -26.83 9.68
CA HIS A 173 -1.13 -27.76 9.17
C HIS A 173 -0.53 -27.27 7.84
N GLY A 174 0.80 -27.24 7.71
CA GLY A 174 1.48 -26.83 6.49
C GLY A 174 1.17 -27.71 5.27
N SER A 175 0.65 -28.92 5.46
CA SER A 175 0.14 -29.78 4.38
C SER A 175 -1.13 -29.25 3.75
N GLU A 176 -1.96 -28.50 4.50
CA GLU A 176 -3.17 -27.89 3.96
C GLU A 176 -2.83 -26.71 3.05
N ASP A 177 -1.90 -25.86 3.47
CA ASP A 177 -1.40 -24.75 2.62
C ASP A 177 -0.72 -25.30 1.37
N PHE A 178 0.09 -26.35 1.50
CA PHE A 178 0.71 -27.02 0.37
C PHE A 178 -0.32 -27.56 -0.63
N ALA A 179 -1.35 -28.28 -0.16
CA ALA A 179 -2.39 -28.84 -1.02
C ALA A 179 -3.16 -27.77 -1.80
N ARG A 180 -3.51 -26.65 -1.13
CA ARG A 180 -4.17 -25.50 -1.75
C ARG A 180 -3.30 -24.87 -2.85
N LEU A 181 -2.05 -24.61 -2.56
CA LEU A 181 -1.12 -24.00 -3.51
C LEU A 181 -0.75 -24.94 -4.66
N ALA A 182 -0.59 -26.24 -4.39
CA ALA A 182 -0.33 -27.25 -5.42
C ALA A 182 -1.48 -27.37 -6.43
N ALA A 183 -2.73 -27.30 -5.95
CA ALA A 183 -3.90 -27.26 -6.83
C ALA A 183 -3.90 -26.03 -7.74
N VAL A 184 -3.59 -24.85 -7.19
CA VAL A 184 -3.43 -23.62 -8.00
C VAL A 184 -2.32 -23.80 -9.02
N ARG A 185 -1.11 -24.23 -8.60
CA ARG A 185 0.06 -24.43 -9.50
C ARG A 185 -0.26 -25.40 -10.62
N GLN A 186 -0.93 -26.51 -10.32
CA GLN A 186 -1.35 -27.48 -11.33
C GLN A 186 -2.29 -26.87 -12.37
N ALA A 187 -3.23 -26.02 -11.95
CA ALA A 187 -4.21 -25.39 -12.81
C ALA A 187 -3.63 -24.27 -13.68
N VAL A 188 -2.83 -23.38 -13.09
CA VAL A 188 -2.30 -22.21 -13.79
C VAL A 188 -1.01 -22.48 -14.57
N GLY A 189 -0.29 -23.58 -14.27
CA GLY A 189 0.98 -23.93 -14.91
C GLY A 189 2.17 -23.12 -14.38
N SER A 190 3.39 -23.39 -14.89
CA SER A 190 4.65 -22.87 -14.37
C SER A 190 4.91 -21.39 -14.75
N SER A 191 4.27 -20.85 -15.78
CA SER A 191 4.50 -19.47 -16.24
C SER A 191 3.70 -18.41 -15.48
N TYR A 192 2.77 -18.82 -14.63
CA TYR A 192 1.96 -17.92 -13.80
C TYR A 192 2.57 -17.79 -12.42
N GLU A 193 2.74 -16.57 -11.92
CA GLU A 193 3.37 -16.35 -10.63
C GLU A 193 2.37 -16.58 -9.48
N ILE A 194 2.79 -17.35 -8.49
CA ILE A 194 2.05 -17.55 -7.24
C ILE A 194 2.84 -16.91 -6.12
N MET A 195 2.21 -15.97 -5.45
CA MET A 195 2.72 -15.31 -4.25
C MET A 195 2.00 -15.87 -3.03
N THR A 196 2.67 -15.88 -1.88
CA THR A 196 2.01 -16.23 -0.63
C THR A 196 2.18 -15.15 0.41
N ASP A 197 1.20 -15.05 1.32
CA ASP A 197 1.23 -14.11 2.42
C ASP A 197 0.83 -14.80 3.72
N CYS A 198 1.68 -14.65 4.73
CA CYS A 198 1.55 -15.28 6.05
C CYS A 198 1.03 -14.31 7.12
N ASN A 199 0.96 -13.02 6.82
CA ASN A 199 0.54 -11.96 7.75
C ASN A 199 1.14 -12.13 9.15
N GLN A 200 2.45 -12.36 9.23
CA GLN A 200 3.22 -12.48 10.48
C GLN A 200 2.84 -13.67 11.38
N GLY A 201 2.18 -14.68 10.82
CA GLY A 201 1.56 -15.76 11.60
C GLY A 201 2.52 -16.84 12.11
N PHE A 202 3.82 -16.84 11.74
CA PHE A 202 4.73 -17.94 12.07
C PHE A 202 5.85 -17.57 13.03
N SER A 203 6.35 -18.58 13.75
CA SER A 203 7.68 -18.53 14.32
C SER A 203 8.75 -18.81 13.26
N VAL A 204 10.00 -18.42 13.54
CA VAL A 204 11.12 -18.63 12.58
C VAL A 204 11.25 -20.10 12.15
N ASP A 205 11.16 -21.01 13.12
CA ASP A 205 11.33 -22.46 12.82
C ASP A 205 10.13 -23.01 12.02
N GLU A 206 8.91 -22.49 12.24
CA GLU A 206 7.75 -22.88 11.43
C GLU A 206 7.86 -22.28 10.02
N ALA A 207 8.26 -21.03 9.88
CA ALA A 207 8.46 -20.40 8.58
C ALA A 207 9.49 -21.15 7.74
N ILE A 208 10.62 -21.60 8.34
CA ILE A 208 11.63 -22.41 7.63
C ILE A 208 11.04 -23.74 7.17
N ARG A 209 10.31 -24.45 8.05
CA ARG A 209 9.67 -25.72 7.67
C ARG A 209 8.63 -25.55 6.55
N ARG A 210 7.85 -24.46 6.59
CA ARG A 210 6.86 -24.15 5.53
C ARG A 210 7.54 -23.78 4.23
N ALA A 211 8.55 -22.91 4.26
CA ALA A 211 9.32 -22.54 3.08
C ALA A 211 9.94 -23.76 2.39
N GLU A 212 10.53 -24.70 3.15
CA GLU A 212 11.08 -25.95 2.60
C GLU A 212 9.98 -26.83 1.97
N ARG A 213 8.82 -26.97 2.61
CA ARG A 213 7.70 -27.72 2.06
C ARG A 213 7.15 -27.12 0.77
N LEU A 214 7.14 -25.79 0.65
CA LEU A 214 6.58 -25.05 -0.49
C LEU A 214 7.59 -24.88 -1.63
N ARG A 215 8.85 -25.27 -1.46
CA ARG A 215 9.94 -25.00 -2.40
C ARG A 215 9.67 -25.51 -3.82
N GLU A 216 9.08 -26.70 -3.96
CA GLU A 216 8.79 -27.29 -5.28
C GLU A 216 7.68 -26.56 -6.05
N LEU A 217 6.92 -25.68 -5.39
CA LEU A 217 5.84 -24.93 -6.01
C LEU A 217 6.33 -23.66 -6.74
N ASP A 218 7.62 -23.37 -6.70
CA ASP A 218 8.25 -22.23 -7.38
C ASP A 218 7.50 -20.91 -7.15
N LEU A 219 7.37 -20.53 -5.87
CA LEU A 219 6.66 -19.32 -5.46
C LEU A 219 7.47 -18.08 -5.81
N ALA A 220 6.79 -17.02 -6.26
CA ALA A 220 7.41 -15.73 -6.55
C ALA A 220 7.94 -15.05 -5.27
N TRP A 221 7.22 -15.21 -4.14
CA TRP A 221 7.68 -14.83 -2.80
C TRP A 221 6.83 -15.43 -1.69
N ILE A 222 7.40 -15.37 -0.47
CA ILE A 222 6.69 -15.55 0.80
C ILE A 222 6.67 -14.18 1.49
N GLU A 223 5.47 -13.62 1.72
CA GLU A 223 5.23 -12.31 2.29
C GLU A 223 5.00 -12.42 3.80
N GLU A 224 5.61 -11.51 4.57
CA GLU A 224 5.49 -11.36 6.02
C GLU A 224 5.39 -12.69 6.79
N PRO A 225 6.36 -13.61 6.66
CA PRO A 225 6.29 -14.89 7.37
C PRO A 225 6.35 -14.77 8.89
N LEU A 226 7.03 -13.73 9.41
CA LEU A 226 7.32 -13.51 10.82
C LEU A 226 6.82 -12.12 11.26
N PRO A 227 6.71 -11.83 12.57
CA PRO A 227 6.51 -10.47 13.06
C PRO A 227 7.47 -9.46 12.40
N ALA A 228 6.93 -8.34 11.95
CA ALA A 228 7.68 -7.36 11.13
C ALA A 228 8.85 -6.69 11.89
N ASP A 229 8.88 -6.75 13.21
CA ASP A 229 9.99 -6.28 14.06
C ASP A 229 11.07 -7.35 14.31
N ASP A 230 10.85 -8.62 13.91
CA ASP A 230 11.85 -9.68 14.01
C ASP A 230 12.78 -9.73 12.78
N ILE A 231 13.58 -8.68 12.61
CA ILE A 231 14.53 -8.58 11.48
C ILE A 231 15.54 -9.74 11.49
N ASN A 232 16.02 -10.14 12.67
CA ASN A 232 17.00 -11.21 12.77
C ASN A 232 16.39 -12.59 12.41
N GLY A 233 15.12 -12.82 12.76
CA GLY A 233 14.37 -13.99 12.32
C GLY A 233 14.24 -14.04 10.80
N HIS A 234 13.90 -12.91 10.16
CA HIS A 234 13.83 -12.82 8.70
C HIS A 234 15.19 -13.08 8.03
N VAL A 235 16.29 -12.59 8.60
CA VAL A 235 17.65 -12.91 8.10
C VAL A 235 17.94 -14.41 8.18
N ARG A 236 17.58 -15.06 9.31
CA ARG A 236 17.72 -16.52 9.44
C ARG A 236 16.90 -17.26 8.39
N LEU A 237 15.66 -16.85 8.18
CA LEU A 237 14.78 -17.46 7.18
C LEU A 237 15.31 -17.24 5.76
N SER A 238 15.70 -16.02 5.40
CA SER A 238 16.25 -15.70 4.07
C SER A 238 17.49 -16.54 3.74
N ASN A 239 18.32 -16.83 4.74
CA ASN A 239 19.49 -17.72 4.56
C ASN A 239 19.13 -19.21 4.49
N ALA A 240 17.92 -19.61 4.91
CA ALA A 240 17.48 -21.01 4.95
C ALA A 240 16.59 -21.41 3.76
N THR A 241 16.19 -20.45 2.91
CA THR A 241 15.33 -20.71 1.74
C THR A 241 15.84 -20.02 0.49
N SER A 242 15.58 -20.61 -0.68
CA SER A 242 15.78 -19.96 -1.98
C SER A 242 14.56 -19.16 -2.46
N THR A 243 13.41 -19.33 -1.80
CA THR A 243 12.20 -18.55 -2.14
C THR A 243 12.38 -17.11 -1.65
N PRO A 244 12.17 -16.11 -2.50
CA PRO A 244 12.27 -14.71 -2.10
C PRO A 244 11.36 -14.37 -0.92
N ILE A 245 11.85 -13.58 0.02
CA ILE A 245 11.07 -13.06 1.15
C ILE A 245 10.66 -11.63 0.82
N ALA A 246 9.37 -11.33 0.92
CA ALA A 246 8.80 -10.01 0.72
C ALA A 246 8.36 -9.41 2.05
N ILE A 247 8.70 -8.13 2.27
CA ILE A 247 8.40 -7.42 3.52
C ILE A 247 8.12 -5.95 3.26
N GLY A 248 7.26 -5.33 4.06
CA GLY A 248 7.13 -3.89 4.01
C GLY A 248 5.81 -3.30 4.42
N GLU A 249 4.69 -4.00 4.27
CA GLU A 249 3.37 -3.46 4.62
C GLU A 249 3.27 -3.02 6.09
N SER A 250 3.97 -3.70 6.98
CA SER A 250 3.98 -3.42 8.42
C SER A 250 5.20 -2.61 8.88
N LEU A 251 5.91 -1.93 7.97
CA LEU A 251 7.03 -1.06 8.28
C LEU A 251 6.67 0.43 8.14
N TYR A 252 6.81 1.17 9.22
CA TYR A 252 6.39 2.57 9.34
C TYR A 252 7.54 3.58 9.30
N SER A 253 8.75 3.14 8.96
CA SER A 253 9.95 4.00 8.92
C SER A 253 10.92 3.58 7.83
N ILE A 254 11.47 4.56 7.11
CA ILE A 254 12.55 4.34 6.14
C ILE A 254 13.78 3.67 6.77
N ARG A 255 13.99 3.84 8.10
CA ARG A 255 15.11 3.23 8.83
C ARG A 255 14.91 1.72 9.01
N HIS A 256 13.67 1.24 9.18
CA HIS A 256 13.36 -0.19 9.20
C HIS A 256 13.65 -0.84 7.85
N PHE A 257 13.21 -0.22 6.74
CA PHE A 257 13.54 -0.71 5.39
C PHE A 257 15.06 -0.78 5.16
N ARG A 258 15.79 0.27 5.53
CA ARG A 258 17.26 0.26 5.45
C ARG A 258 17.86 -0.93 6.20
N GLU A 259 17.39 -1.22 7.41
CA GLU A 259 17.91 -2.30 8.23
C GLU A 259 17.63 -3.67 7.60
N TYR A 260 16.42 -3.90 7.08
CA TYR A 260 16.07 -5.11 6.33
C TYR A 260 16.98 -5.31 5.10
N MET A 261 17.14 -4.28 4.28
CA MET A 261 17.99 -4.32 3.09
C MET A 261 19.45 -4.61 3.44
N GLN A 262 20.02 -3.89 4.41
CA GLN A 262 21.41 -4.03 4.81
C GLN A 262 21.74 -5.39 5.42
N LYS A 263 20.78 -5.99 6.15
CA LYS A 263 20.96 -7.30 6.78
C LYS A 263 20.59 -8.48 5.87
N GLY A 264 19.99 -8.23 4.72
CA GLY A 264 19.51 -9.28 3.82
C GLY A 264 18.30 -10.04 4.36
N GLY A 265 17.44 -9.37 5.11
CA GLY A 265 16.21 -9.95 5.67
C GLY A 265 15.04 -10.01 4.69
N CYS A 266 15.16 -9.39 3.51
CA CYS A 266 14.17 -9.48 2.43
C CYS A 266 14.84 -9.42 1.06
N SER A 267 14.11 -9.84 0.03
CA SER A 267 14.50 -9.79 -1.39
C SER A 267 13.55 -8.90 -2.19
N ILE A 268 12.38 -8.61 -1.67
CA ILE A 268 11.33 -7.80 -2.30
C ILE A 268 10.81 -6.79 -1.28
N VAL A 269 10.71 -5.54 -1.71
CA VAL A 269 10.24 -4.43 -0.88
C VAL A 269 8.77 -4.15 -1.18
N GLN A 270 7.90 -4.25 -0.15
CA GLN A 270 6.46 -4.04 -0.27
C GLN A 270 6.01 -2.77 0.49
N VAL A 271 6.70 -1.68 0.23
CA VAL A 271 6.41 -0.41 0.89
C VAL A 271 5.00 0.07 0.57
N ASP A 272 4.20 0.31 1.62
CA ASP A 272 2.84 0.85 1.53
C ASP A 272 2.87 2.36 1.76
N VAL A 273 2.33 3.12 0.79
CA VAL A 273 2.33 4.59 0.82
C VAL A 273 1.54 5.16 2.00
N GLY A 274 0.45 4.49 2.40
CA GLY A 274 -0.35 4.88 3.57
C GLY A 274 0.36 4.59 4.89
N ARG A 275 1.17 3.54 4.94
CA ARG A 275 1.83 3.08 6.19
C ARG A 275 3.23 3.68 6.39
N ILE A 276 3.94 4.03 5.32
CA ILE A 276 5.26 4.66 5.44
C ILE A 276 5.20 6.18 5.72
N GLY A 277 4.03 6.79 5.60
CA GLY A 277 3.86 8.22 5.84
C GLY A 277 3.75 9.08 4.59
N GLY A 278 3.41 8.48 3.43
CA GLY A 278 3.12 9.18 2.19
C GLY A 278 4.09 8.91 1.05
N ILE A 279 3.94 9.66 -0.02
CA ILE A 279 4.73 9.57 -1.26
C ILE A 279 6.19 9.96 -1.01
N THR A 280 6.42 11.01 -0.22
CA THR A 280 7.76 11.51 0.12
C THR A 280 8.67 10.42 0.70
N PRO A 281 8.32 9.71 1.78
CA PRO A 281 9.13 8.61 2.28
C PRO A 281 9.08 7.36 1.40
N TRP A 282 7.98 7.11 0.67
CA TRP A 282 7.86 5.99 -0.25
C TRP A 282 8.94 6.05 -1.35
N LEU A 283 9.12 7.21 -1.98
CA LEU A 283 10.14 7.41 -3.00
C LEU A 283 11.56 7.19 -2.44
N LYS A 284 11.84 7.63 -1.20
CA LYS A 284 13.12 7.37 -0.53
C LYS A 284 13.37 5.88 -0.34
N VAL A 285 12.35 5.12 0.04
CA VAL A 285 12.45 3.65 0.17
C VAL A 285 12.67 2.99 -1.19
N ALA A 286 11.93 3.40 -2.22
CA ALA A 286 12.05 2.83 -3.56
C ALA A 286 13.45 3.07 -4.17
N HIS A 287 14.00 4.28 -4.04
CA HIS A 287 15.37 4.57 -4.51
C HIS A 287 16.45 3.88 -3.65
N ALA A 288 16.22 3.72 -2.36
CA ALA A 288 17.12 2.91 -1.53
C ALA A 288 17.10 1.44 -1.98
N ALA A 289 15.91 0.86 -2.25
CA ALA A 289 15.76 -0.50 -2.76
C ALA A 289 16.45 -0.69 -4.12
N GLU A 290 16.38 0.31 -5.01
CA GLU A 290 17.09 0.30 -6.28
C GLU A 290 18.61 0.15 -6.10
N ALA A 291 19.20 0.84 -5.12
CA ALA A 291 20.63 0.74 -4.81
C ALA A 291 21.06 -0.64 -4.25
N PHE A 292 20.10 -1.47 -3.83
CA PHE A 292 20.30 -2.86 -3.42
C PHE A 292 19.83 -3.87 -4.48
N ASP A 293 19.54 -3.43 -5.71
CA ASP A 293 18.98 -4.26 -6.79
C ASP A 293 17.65 -4.96 -6.40
N MET A 294 16.88 -4.37 -5.49
CA MET A 294 15.64 -4.95 -5.01
C MET A 294 14.42 -4.38 -5.75
N PRO A 295 13.50 -5.24 -6.23
CA PRO A 295 12.24 -4.78 -6.81
C PRO A 295 11.28 -4.26 -5.72
N VAL A 296 10.45 -3.28 -6.12
CA VAL A 296 9.36 -2.75 -5.31
C VAL A 296 8.03 -3.29 -5.85
N CYS A 297 7.28 -3.96 -4.97
CA CYS A 297 5.94 -4.51 -5.23
C CYS A 297 5.03 -4.04 -4.09
N PRO A 298 4.53 -2.79 -4.11
CA PRO A 298 3.87 -2.18 -2.96
C PRO A 298 2.58 -2.90 -2.58
N HIS A 299 2.26 -2.79 -1.29
CA HIS A 299 1.06 -3.36 -0.69
C HIS A 299 -0.14 -2.42 -0.87
N PHE A 300 -1.32 -2.96 -1.22
CA PHE A 300 -2.63 -2.33 -1.13
C PHE A 300 -2.76 -1.07 -2.01
N LEU A 301 -3.46 -0.03 -1.61
CA LEU A 301 -3.70 1.30 -2.22
C LEU A 301 -3.34 1.41 -3.72
N MET A 302 -3.92 0.51 -4.54
CA MET A 302 -3.56 0.34 -5.95
C MET A 302 -3.68 1.65 -6.76
N GLU A 303 -4.62 2.51 -6.42
CA GLU A 303 -4.89 3.78 -7.09
C GLU A 303 -3.72 4.78 -6.94
N LEU A 304 -3.01 4.74 -5.81
CA LEU A 304 -1.77 5.51 -5.60
C LEU A 304 -0.56 4.77 -6.15
N HIS A 305 -0.50 3.46 -5.90
CA HIS A 305 0.67 2.67 -6.23
C HIS A 305 0.90 2.49 -7.72
N VAL A 306 -0.14 2.54 -8.56
CA VAL A 306 0.04 2.52 -10.03
C VAL A 306 0.94 3.67 -10.50
N SER A 307 0.72 4.88 -9.99
CA SER A 307 1.57 6.04 -10.28
C SER A 307 2.99 5.88 -9.72
N LEU A 308 3.12 5.39 -8.49
CA LEU A 308 4.41 5.27 -7.81
C LEU A 308 5.29 4.16 -8.42
N VAL A 309 4.71 3.00 -8.76
CA VAL A 309 5.41 1.92 -9.47
C VAL A 309 5.84 2.36 -10.87
N CYS A 310 5.02 3.18 -11.54
CA CYS A 310 5.36 3.73 -12.84
C CYS A 310 6.39 4.89 -12.78
N ALA A 311 6.58 5.49 -11.62
CA ALA A 311 7.56 6.54 -11.43
C ALA A 311 9.01 6.02 -11.32
N VAL A 312 9.22 4.80 -10.82
CA VAL A 312 10.55 4.28 -10.49
C VAL A 312 10.95 3.07 -11.37
N PRO A 313 12.25 2.92 -11.72
CA PRO A 313 12.72 1.82 -12.59
C PRO A 313 12.49 0.43 -11.97
N ASN A 314 12.74 0.27 -10.69
CA ASN A 314 12.64 -0.99 -9.94
C ASN A 314 11.22 -1.33 -9.46
N GLY A 315 10.20 -0.52 -9.75
CA GLY A 315 8.79 -0.86 -9.52
C GLY A 315 8.39 -2.05 -10.41
N LYS A 316 7.91 -3.16 -9.82
CA LYS A 316 7.68 -4.41 -10.56
C LYS A 316 6.21 -4.74 -10.76
N TYR A 317 5.41 -4.71 -9.69
CA TYR A 317 3.98 -5.05 -9.70
C TYR A 317 3.16 -4.03 -8.95
N VAL A 318 1.86 -3.97 -9.27
CA VAL A 318 0.82 -3.40 -8.39
C VAL A 318 -0.10 -4.54 -7.96
N GLU A 319 -0.46 -4.53 -6.69
CA GLU A 319 -1.44 -5.42 -6.10
C GLU A 319 -2.85 -4.96 -6.48
N TYR A 320 -3.63 -5.84 -7.11
CA TYR A 320 -5.02 -5.54 -7.45
C TYR A 320 -5.92 -5.93 -6.28
N ILE A 321 -6.36 -4.92 -5.54
CA ILE A 321 -7.39 -4.98 -4.50
C ILE A 321 -8.20 -3.68 -4.62
N PRO A 322 -9.35 -3.67 -5.31
CA PRO A 322 -10.13 -2.45 -5.52
C PRO A 322 -10.75 -1.97 -4.21
N GLN A 323 -10.36 -0.78 -3.78
CA GLN A 323 -10.80 -0.18 -2.51
C GLN A 323 -11.71 1.02 -2.72
N LEU A 324 -11.34 1.89 -3.67
CA LEU A 324 -12.01 3.17 -3.87
C LEU A 324 -13.14 3.13 -4.89
N ASP A 325 -13.46 1.99 -5.48
CA ASP A 325 -14.48 1.87 -6.53
C ASP A 325 -15.82 2.53 -6.15
N ASP A 326 -16.21 2.42 -4.88
CA ASP A 326 -17.45 3.01 -4.37
C ASP A 326 -17.36 4.51 -4.05
N LEU A 327 -16.17 5.11 -4.16
CA LEU A 327 -15.88 6.52 -3.89
C LEU A 327 -15.37 7.27 -5.13
N THR A 328 -15.29 6.60 -6.28
CA THR A 328 -14.73 7.16 -7.51
C THR A 328 -15.67 6.99 -8.68
N THR A 329 -15.64 7.94 -9.60
CA THR A 329 -16.43 7.86 -10.85
C THR A 329 -15.72 7.08 -11.96
N LYS A 330 -14.41 6.78 -11.78
CA LYS A 330 -13.58 6.02 -12.72
C LYS A 330 -12.60 5.16 -11.92
N GLY A 331 -12.60 3.87 -12.19
CA GLY A 331 -11.61 2.94 -11.64
C GLY A 331 -10.27 2.99 -12.37
N MET A 332 -9.31 2.18 -11.89
CA MET A 332 -8.01 2.00 -12.54
C MET A 332 -8.17 1.37 -13.93
N GLU A 333 -7.54 1.95 -14.94
CA GLU A 333 -7.58 1.42 -16.31
C GLU A 333 -6.64 0.22 -16.45
N ILE A 334 -7.19 -0.91 -16.91
CA ILE A 334 -6.45 -2.17 -17.06
C ILE A 334 -6.55 -2.63 -18.51
N VAL A 335 -5.39 -2.86 -19.15
CA VAL A 335 -5.27 -3.37 -20.50
C VAL A 335 -4.31 -4.55 -20.51
N ASP A 336 -4.76 -5.70 -20.97
CA ASP A 336 -3.97 -6.94 -21.07
C ASP A 336 -3.26 -7.29 -19.74
N GLY A 337 -3.99 -7.21 -18.61
CA GLY A 337 -3.48 -7.51 -17.27
C GLY A 337 -2.45 -6.51 -16.72
N ARG A 338 -2.36 -5.34 -17.32
CA ARG A 338 -1.49 -4.24 -16.87
C ARG A 338 -2.32 -3.03 -16.49
N ALA A 339 -2.02 -2.44 -15.37
CA ALA A 339 -2.54 -1.13 -15.00
C ALA A 339 -1.86 -0.05 -15.83
N LEU A 340 -2.64 0.84 -16.42
CA LEU A 340 -2.12 2.06 -17.06
C LEU A 340 -1.92 3.15 -16.02
N ALA A 341 -0.80 3.85 -16.08
CA ALA A 341 -0.57 5.02 -15.27
C ALA A 341 -1.56 6.13 -15.66
N PRO A 342 -2.21 6.82 -14.70
CA PRO A 342 -3.18 7.88 -14.99
C PRO A 342 -2.61 8.97 -15.91
N ALA A 343 -3.41 9.43 -16.84
CA ALA A 343 -3.04 10.53 -17.75
C ALA A 343 -3.36 11.91 -17.16
N GLU A 344 -4.33 11.97 -16.27
CA GLU A 344 -4.83 13.19 -15.67
C GLU A 344 -3.81 13.78 -14.68
N PRO A 345 -3.72 15.13 -14.57
CA PRO A 345 -2.89 15.78 -13.55
C PRO A 345 -3.28 15.39 -12.12
N GLY A 346 -2.31 15.30 -11.23
CA GLY A 346 -2.51 14.88 -9.85
C GLY A 346 -2.33 13.39 -9.66
N LEU A 347 -3.00 12.83 -8.67
CA LEU A 347 -3.01 11.39 -8.38
C LEU A 347 -3.78 10.58 -9.43
N GLY A 348 -4.61 11.24 -10.26
CA GLY A 348 -5.45 10.59 -11.25
C GLY A 348 -6.69 9.91 -10.65
N ILE A 349 -7.06 10.23 -9.41
CA ILE A 349 -8.24 9.69 -8.73
C ILE A 349 -9.43 10.62 -8.99
N ALA A 350 -10.47 10.08 -9.64
CA ALA A 350 -11.70 10.82 -9.96
C ALA A 350 -12.74 10.63 -8.84
N TRP A 351 -12.65 11.42 -7.77
CA TRP A 351 -13.53 11.33 -6.61
C TRP A 351 -15.00 11.56 -6.95
N ASP A 352 -15.89 10.70 -6.47
CA ASP A 352 -17.33 10.93 -6.39
C ASP A 352 -17.66 11.56 -5.01
N TRP A 353 -17.70 12.89 -4.98
CA TRP A 353 -17.90 13.62 -3.73
C TRP A 353 -19.27 13.41 -3.10
N GLU A 354 -20.31 13.06 -3.88
CA GLU A 354 -21.61 12.70 -3.33
C GLU A 354 -21.53 11.33 -2.63
N ALA A 355 -20.83 10.37 -3.23
CA ALA A 355 -20.59 9.06 -2.61
C ALA A 355 -19.70 9.18 -1.35
N VAL A 356 -18.67 10.01 -1.40
CA VAL A 356 -17.80 10.31 -0.23
C VAL A 356 -18.63 10.90 0.90
N LYS A 357 -19.45 11.91 0.61
CA LYS A 357 -20.32 12.56 1.60
C LYS A 357 -21.33 11.59 2.20
N ALA A 358 -21.95 10.76 1.38
CA ALA A 358 -22.95 9.79 1.84
C ALA A 358 -22.37 8.73 2.79
N ARG A 359 -21.06 8.42 2.70
CA ARG A 359 -20.35 7.45 3.55
C ARG A 359 -19.49 8.08 4.63
N SER A 360 -19.51 9.41 4.75
CA SER A 360 -18.74 10.15 5.76
C SER A 360 -19.25 9.83 7.17
N ILE A 361 -18.33 9.42 8.05
CA ILE A 361 -18.58 9.15 9.47
C ILE A 361 -17.95 10.18 10.39
N GLY A 362 -17.22 11.17 9.85
CA GLY A 362 -16.60 12.27 10.57
C GLY A 362 -16.00 13.31 9.65
N GLU A 363 -16.16 14.58 10.00
CA GLU A 363 -15.65 15.72 9.24
C GLU A 363 -14.99 16.75 10.15
N PHE A 364 -14.02 17.48 9.60
CA PHE A 364 -13.36 18.62 10.25
C PHE A 364 -12.86 19.59 9.19
N THR A 365 -12.98 20.90 9.45
CA THR A 365 -12.44 21.94 8.59
C THR A 365 -11.57 22.89 9.40
N ARG A 366 -10.42 23.27 8.86
CA ARG A 366 -9.53 24.29 9.39
C ARG A 366 -9.22 25.31 8.31
N GLU A 367 -9.43 26.58 8.62
CA GLU A 367 -9.18 27.72 7.72
C GLU A 367 -8.25 28.73 8.38
N MET A 368 -7.55 29.51 7.56
CA MET A 368 -6.81 30.69 8.01
C MET A 368 -7.83 31.74 8.39
N HIS A 369 -7.77 32.21 9.63
CA HIS A 369 -8.53 33.38 10.04
C HIS A 369 -7.72 34.61 9.62
N GLY A 370 -8.35 35.46 8.79
CA GLY A 370 -7.78 36.71 8.32
C GLY A 370 -7.47 37.72 9.43
#